data_875608388f1c7bff4be9b33be2e305da
#
_entry.id   875608388f1c7bff4be9b33be2e305da
#
_cell.length_a   1.000
_cell.length_b   1.000
_cell.length_c   1.000
_cell.angle_alpha   90.00
_cell.angle_beta   90.00
_cell.angle_gamma   90.00
#
_symmetry.space_group_name_H-M   'P 1'
#
loop_
_entity.id
_entity.type
_entity.pdbx_description
1 polymer ?
#
loop_
_entity_poly.entity_id
_entity_poly.type
_entity_poly.pdbx_seq_one_letter_code
_entity_poly.pdbx_strand_id
1 'polypeptide(L)'
;MTDTDRGPLDLFHPLIAAWFQGAYGAPTEVQLRAWPVIAGGAHVLISAPTGTGKTLAAFLWGINQLATGALAPGKVRILYVSPLKALNNDIQRNLLSPLEGISAAFRAAGRELPRITVLTRSGDTPSSERQRMLRHPPEVLITTPESLNLI
;
A
#
# COMPACT_ATOMS: atom_id res chain seq x y z
N MET A 1 26.86 8.26 17.88
CA MET A 1 26.22 7.60 16.73
C MET A 1 25.19 8.59 16.20
N THR A 2 25.54 9.30 15.18
CA THR A 2 24.69 10.32 14.60
C THR A 2 23.55 9.68 13.81
N ASP A 3 22.37 10.21 13.91
CA ASP A 3 21.08 9.79 13.31
C ASP A 3 21.08 9.75 11.75
N THR A 4 22.26 9.87 11.14
CA THR A 4 22.48 10.05 9.69
C THR A 4 22.71 8.73 8.94
N ASP A 5 22.78 7.57 9.64
CA ASP A 5 23.14 6.29 9.02
C ASP A 5 21.95 5.32 8.83
N ARG A 6 20.73 5.78 9.15
CA ARG A 6 19.52 4.99 8.92
C ARG A 6 19.00 5.23 7.51
N GLY A 7 19.12 4.21 6.67
CA GLY A 7 18.54 4.25 5.33
C GLY A 7 17.00 4.32 5.39
N PRO A 8 16.32 4.85 4.35
CA PRO A 8 14.85 4.96 4.33
C PRO A 8 14.10 3.64 4.51
N LEU A 9 14.75 2.50 4.29
CA LEU A 9 14.20 1.17 4.56
C LEU A 9 14.11 0.87 6.07
N ASP A 10 14.86 1.54 6.92
CA ASP A 10 14.77 1.38 8.38
C ASP A 10 13.46 1.95 8.98
N LEU A 11 12.71 2.71 8.18
CA LEU A 11 11.35 3.13 8.52
C LEU A 11 10.34 1.99 8.48
N PHE A 12 10.67 0.88 7.81
CA PHE A 12 9.80 -0.26 7.61
C PHE A 12 10.07 -1.37 8.61
N HIS A 13 9.06 -2.23 8.81
CA HIS A 13 9.27 -3.47 9.54
C HIS A 13 10.40 -4.28 8.89
N PRO A 14 11.32 -4.89 9.67
CA PRO A 14 12.50 -5.57 9.12
C PRO A 14 12.20 -6.61 8.04
N LEU A 15 11.10 -7.38 8.17
CA LEU A 15 10.68 -8.35 7.16
C LEU A 15 10.21 -7.70 5.86
N ILE A 16 9.60 -6.50 5.94
CA ILE A 16 9.19 -5.74 4.75
C ILE A 16 10.41 -5.15 4.06
N ALA A 17 11.34 -4.58 4.83
CA ALA A 17 12.59 -4.06 4.28
C ALA A 17 13.42 -5.16 3.59
N ALA A 18 13.57 -6.31 4.23
CA ALA A 18 14.29 -7.46 3.67
C ALA A 18 13.60 -8.00 2.40
N TRP A 19 12.27 -8.13 2.43
CA TRP A 19 11.50 -8.51 1.25
C TRP A 19 11.71 -7.52 0.09
N PHE A 20 11.62 -6.20 0.38
CA PHE A 20 11.81 -5.17 -0.63
C PHE A 20 13.20 -5.26 -1.28
N GLN A 21 14.24 -5.39 -0.47
CA GLN A 21 15.62 -5.54 -0.96
C GLN A 21 15.78 -6.81 -1.84
N GLY A 22 15.16 -7.90 -1.46
CA GLY A 22 15.18 -9.14 -2.25
C GLY A 22 14.43 -9.04 -3.57
N ALA A 23 13.30 -8.32 -3.60
CA ALA A 23 12.43 -8.20 -4.78
C ALA A 23 12.87 -7.09 -5.77
N TYR A 24 13.37 -5.98 -5.26
CA TYR A 24 13.65 -4.77 -6.06
C TYR A 24 15.09 -4.27 -5.93
N GLY A 25 15.87 -4.77 -4.99
CA GLY A 25 17.22 -4.24 -4.70
C GLY A 25 17.15 -2.92 -3.95
N ALA A 26 17.87 -1.91 -4.44
CA ALA A 26 17.91 -0.59 -3.81
C ALA A 26 16.63 0.21 -4.13
N PRO A 27 16.15 1.04 -3.18
CA PRO A 27 15.08 1.98 -3.44
C PRO A 27 15.45 2.99 -4.54
N THR A 28 14.46 3.41 -5.30
CA THR A 28 14.61 4.49 -6.27
C THR A 28 14.74 5.84 -5.56
N GLU A 29 15.31 6.85 -6.24
CA GLU A 29 15.42 8.21 -5.69
C GLU A 29 14.04 8.76 -5.23
N VAL A 30 12.98 8.47 -5.98
CA VAL A 30 11.62 8.85 -5.63
C VAL A 30 11.18 8.24 -4.30
N GLN A 31 11.47 6.96 -4.08
CA GLN A 31 11.14 6.23 -2.86
C GLN A 31 11.98 6.75 -1.67
N LEU A 32 13.28 6.97 -1.88
CA LEU A 32 14.17 7.53 -0.86
C LEU A 32 13.68 8.89 -0.35
N ARG A 33 13.18 9.74 -1.23
CA ARG A 33 12.68 11.08 -0.89
C ARG A 33 11.26 11.06 -0.33
N ALA A 34 10.40 10.16 -0.83
CA ALA A 34 8.98 10.13 -0.46
C ALA A 34 8.75 9.52 0.93
N TRP A 35 9.40 8.40 1.25
CA TRP A 35 9.11 7.65 2.47
C TRP A 35 9.32 8.44 3.77
N PRO A 36 10.40 9.20 3.97
CA PRO A 36 10.54 9.99 5.19
C PRO A 36 9.42 11.03 5.37
N VAL A 37 8.98 11.65 4.28
CA VAL A 37 7.91 12.65 4.30
C VAL A 37 6.56 12.01 4.59
N ILE A 38 6.26 10.87 3.93
CA ILE A 38 5.03 10.09 4.16
C ILE A 38 5.01 9.58 5.60
N ALA A 39 6.11 9.05 6.10
CA ALA A 39 6.26 8.54 7.46
C ALA A 39 6.06 9.63 8.52
N GLY A 40 6.46 10.86 8.20
CA GLY A 40 6.20 12.03 9.03
C GLY A 40 4.74 12.50 9.06
N GLY A 41 3.84 11.85 8.32
CA GLY A 41 2.40 12.16 8.28
C GLY A 41 2.04 13.38 7.43
N ALA A 42 2.96 13.88 6.61
CA ALA A 42 2.71 15.02 5.75
C ALA A 42 1.98 14.62 4.45
N HIS A 43 1.22 15.55 3.87
CA HIS A 43 0.73 15.43 2.51
C HIS A 43 1.87 15.52 1.52
N VAL A 44 1.88 14.67 0.50
CA VAL A 44 2.98 14.57 -0.46
C VAL A 44 2.46 14.64 -1.88
N LEU A 45 3.08 15.47 -2.70
CA LEU A 45 2.93 15.44 -4.15
C LEU A 45 4.19 14.82 -4.76
N ILE A 46 4.03 13.67 -5.44
CA ILE A 46 5.13 12.98 -6.11
C ILE A 46 4.97 13.15 -7.62
N SER A 47 5.84 13.96 -8.21
CA SER A 47 5.95 14.13 -9.66
C SER A 47 7.23 13.48 -10.15
N ALA A 48 7.11 12.46 -10.98
CA ALA A 48 8.25 11.73 -11.55
C ALA A 48 7.78 10.92 -12.78
N PRO A 49 8.67 10.51 -13.68
CA PRO A 49 8.33 9.67 -14.83
C PRO A 49 7.64 8.36 -14.43
N THR A 50 6.93 7.74 -15.36
CA THR A 50 6.36 6.40 -15.18
C THR A 50 7.47 5.38 -14.94
N GLY A 51 7.19 4.35 -14.13
CA GLY A 51 8.17 3.30 -13.83
C GLY A 51 9.18 3.65 -12.71
N THR A 52 9.11 4.82 -12.10
CA THR A 52 10.02 5.23 -11.01
C THR A 52 9.60 4.76 -9.62
N GLY A 53 8.54 3.93 -9.51
CA GLY A 53 8.10 3.35 -8.23
C GLY A 53 7.22 4.25 -7.36
N LYS A 54 6.61 5.31 -7.90
CA LYS A 54 5.70 6.21 -7.15
C LYS A 54 4.55 5.48 -6.45
N THR A 55 3.83 4.67 -7.20
CA THR A 55 2.66 3.94 -6.70
C THR A 55 3.06 2.95 -5.60
N LEU A 56 4.15 2.21 -5.81
CA LEU A 56 4.68 1.31 -4.79
C LEU A 56 5.13 2.06 -3.54
N ALA A 57 5.72 3.25 -3.69
CA ALA A 57 6.12 4.07 -2.54
C ALA A 57 4.95 4.35 -1.59
N ALA A 58 3.79 4.74 -2.14
CA ALA A 58 2.59 5.01 -1.36
C ALA A 58 2.00 3.72 -0.74
N PHE A 59 1.84 2.66 -1.53
CA PHE A 59 1.25 1.42 -1.05
C PHE A 59 2.12 0.71 0.00
N LEU A 60 3.43 0.67 -0.20
CA LEU A 60 4.33 -0.04 0.71
C LEU A 60 4.29 0.55 2.12
N TRP A 61 4.23 1.87 2.24
CA TRP A 61 4.07 2.51 3.53
C TRP A 61 2.73 2.15 4.19
N GLY A 62 1.64 2.20 3.43
CA GLY A 62 0.32 1.79 3.93
C GLY A 62 0.28 0.32 4.39
N ILE A 63 0.88 -0.59 3.62
CA ILE A 63 1.02 -2.00 3.99
C ILE A 63 1.82 -2.13 5.30
N ASN A 64 2.92 -1.39 5.42
CA ASN A 64 3.74 -1.40 6.64
C ASN A 64 2.94 -0.97 7.87
N GLN A 65 2.13 0.09 7.75
CA GLN A 65 1.29 0.56 8.86
C GLN A 65 0.21 -0.46 9.28
N LEU A 66 -0.35 -1.18 8.31
CA LEU A 66 -1.28 -2.28 8.57
C LEU A 66 -0.57 -3.49 9.18
N ALA A 67 0.59 -3.85 8.64
CA ALA A 67 1.39 -5.00 9.09
C ALA A 67 1.91 -4.85 10.52
N THR A 68 2.26 -3.62 10.92
CA THR A 68 2.75 -3.31 12.28
C THR A 68 1.64 -3.06 13.29
N GLY A 69 0.37 -3.01 12.85
CA GLY A 69 -0.77 -2.69 13.69
C GLY A 69 -0.92 -1.21 14.03
N ALA A 70 -0.12 -0.32 13.42
CA ALA A 70 -0.28 1.13 13.57
C ALA A 70 -1.63 1.61 13.01
N LEU A 71 -2.15 0.92 12.00
CA LEU A 71 -3.52 1.06 11.51
C LEU A 71 -4.31 -0.21 11.87
N ALA A 72 -5.30 -0.06 12.74
CA ALA A 72 -6.16 -1.19 13.14
C ALA A 72 -7.03 -1.68 11.97
N PRO A 73 -7.23 -3.01 11.81
CA PRO A 73 -8.08 -3.57 10.76
C PRO A 73 -9.58 -3.27 10.96
N GLY A 74 -10.40 -3.71 10.01
CA GLY A 74 -11.87 -3.63 10.10
C GLY A 74 -12.47 -2.30 9.65
N LYS A 75 -11.68 -1.41 9.07
CA LYS A 75 -12.11 -0.13 8.45
C LYS A 75 -11.26 0.16 7.23
N VAL A 76 -11.78 1.00 6.33
CA VAL A 76 -10.96 1.53 5.24
C VAL A 76 -9.84 2.41 5.82
N ARG A 77 -8.61 2.01 5.57
CA ARG A 77 -7.39 2.70 6.03
C ARG A 77 -6.61 3.32 4.89
N ILE A 78 -6.70 2.69 3.72
CA ILE A 78 -6.07 3.17 2.50
C ILE A 78 -7.16 3.31 1.45
N LEU A 79 -7.31 4.52 0.93
CA LEU A 79 -8.19 4.81 -0.20
C LEU A 79 -7.33 5.15 -1.41
N TYR A 80 -7.41 4.31 -2.44
CA TYR A 80 -6.74 4.54 -3.71
C TYR A 80 -7.74 4.97 -4.77
N VAL A 81 -7.57 6.18 -5.30
CA VAL A 81 -8.43 6.76 -6.32
C VAL A 81 -7.65 6.85 -7.63
N SER A 82 -8.15 6.21 -8.67
CA SER A 82 -7.52 6.20 -9.99
C SER A 82 -8.56 5.99 -11.10
N PRO A 83 -8.35 6.50 -12.32
CA PRO A 83 -9.21 6.20 -13.47
C PRO A 83 -9.24 4.70 -13.77
N LEU A 84 -10.42 4.19 -14.18
CA LEU A 84 -10.67 2.76 -14.44
C LEU A 84 -9.65 2.08 -15.38
N LYS A 85 -9.18 2.77 -16.41
CA LYS A 85 -8.27 2.21 -17.43
C LYS A 85 -6.86 1.89 -16.90
N ALA A 86 -6.46 2.50 -15.79
CA ALA A 86 -5.13 2.31 -15.20
C ALA A 86 -5.11 1.27 -14.06
N LEU A 87 -6.30 0.81 -13.59
CA LEU A 87 -6.44 0.13 -12.30
C LEU A 87 -5.86 -1.28 -12.27
N ASN A 88 -6.10 -2.12 -13.27
CA ASN A 88 -5.86 -3.56 -13.09
C ASN A 88 -4.38 -3.94 -13.01
N ASN A 89 -3.56 -3.47 -13.95
CA ASN A 89 -2.14 -3.83 -13.96
C ASN A 89 -1.34 -3.10 -12.88
N ASP A 90 -1.69 -1.85 -12.61
CA ASP A 90 -1.00 -1.04 -11.60
C ASP A 90 -1.24 -1.57 -10.18
N ILE A 91 -2.48 -1.95 -9.87
CA ILE A 91 -2.84 -2.56 -8.60
C ILE A 91 -2.22 -3.93 -8.43
N GLN A 92 -2.29 -4.79 -9.44
CA GLN A 92 -1.68 -6.11 -9.39
C GLN A 92 -0.18 -5.98 -9.08
N ARG A 93 0.50 -5.10 -9.78
CA ARG A 93 1.95 -4.94 -9.69
C ARG A 93 2.42 -4.23 -8.43
N ASN A 94 1.73 -3.18 -8.00
CA ASN A 94 2.19 -2.28 -6.93
C ASN A 94 1.52 -2.51 -5.59
N LEU A 95 0.46 -3.31 -5.53
CA LEU A 95 -0.25 -3.62 -4.30
C LEU A 95 -0.37 -5.13 -4.05
N LEU A 96 -1.01 -5.89 -4.96
CA LEU A 96 -1.33 -7.29 -4.69
C LEU A 96 -0.08 -8.17 -4.65
N SER A 97 0.79 -8.08 -5.67
CA SER A 97 2.04 -8.86 -5.68
C SER A 97 2.98 -8.52 -4.50
N PRO A 98 3.21 -7.23 -4.15
CA PRO A 98 3.90 -6.88 -2.93
C PRO A 98 3.26 -7.46 -1.67
N LEU A 99 1.95 -7.39 -1.53
CA LEU A 99 1.24 -7.92 -0.36
C LEU A 99 1.40 -9.44 -0.23
N GLU A 100 1.32 -10.18 -1.34
CA GLU A 100 1.58 -11.63 -1.39
C GLU A 100 3.02 -11.96 -0.99
N GLY A 101 4.00 -11.23 -1.53
CA GLY A 101 5.42 -11.41 -1.23
C GLY A 101 5.76 -11.13 0.23
N ILE A 102 5.20 -10.05 0.79
CA ILE A 102 5.35 -9.71 2.21
C ILE A 102 4.69 -10.78 3.08
N SER A 103 3.48 -11.24 2.73
CA SER A 103 2.79 -12.31 3.45
C SER A 103 3.62 -13.61 3.48
N ALA A 104 4.26 -13.95 2.36
CA ALA A 104 5.16 -15.09 2.28
C ALA A 104 6.40 -14.91 3.18
N ALA A 105 7.00 -13.72 3.20
CA ALA A 105 8.15 -13.40 4.05
C ALA A 105 7.81 -13.51 5.55
N PHE A 106 6.65 -13.01 5.97
CA PHE A 106 6.18 -13.16 7.36
C PHE A 106 5.99 -14.62 7.72
N ARG A 107 5.34 -15.40 6.86
CA ARG A 107 5.10 -16.83 7.05
C ARG A 107 6.41 -17.63 7.15
N ALA A 108 7.38 -17.32 6.29
CA ALA A 108 8.70 -17.94 6.32
C ALA A 108 9.46 -17.63 7.64
N ALA A 109 9.20 -16.49 8.25
CA ALA A 109 9.76 -16.10 9.55
C ALA A 109 8.94 -16.64 10.75
N GLY A 110 7.94 -17.52 10.52
CA GLY A 110 7.08 -18.06 11.57
C GLY A 110 6.11 -17.01 12.16
N ARG A 111 5.79 -15.96 11.41
CA ARG A 111 4.88 -14.86 11.81
C ARG A 111 3.69 -14.79 10.85
N GLU A 112 2.59 -14.32 11.37
CA GLU A 112 1.41 -14.04 10.54
C GLU A 112 1.31 -12.55 10.25
N LEU A 113 1.07 -12.23 8.99
CA LEU A 113 0.65 -10.88 8.58
C LEU A 113 -0.81 -10.70 8.95
N PRO A 114 -1.23 -9.60 9.58
CA PRO A 114 -2.64 -9.30 9.74
C PRO A 114 -3.38 -9.39 8.41
N ARG A 115 -4.63 -9.88 8.44
CA ARG A 115 -5.44 -9.98 7.21
C ARG A 115 -5.68 -8.58 6.65
N ILE A 116 -5.22 -8.34 5.44
CA ILE A 116 -5.42 -7.11 4.69
C ILE A 116 -6.33 -7.42 3.52
N THR A 117 -7.55 -6.93 3.56
CA THR A 117 -8.56 -7.11 2.51
C THR A 117 -8.48 -5.94 1.54
N VAL A 118 -8.37 -6.25 0.25
CA VAL A 118 -8.35 -5.28 -0.84
C VAL A 118 -9.60 -5.46 -1.68
N LEU A 119 -10.42 -4.42 -1.81
CA LEU A 119 -11.62 -4.44 -2.64
C LEU A 119 -11.66 -3.24 -3.57
N THR A 120 -12.23 -3.45 -4.74
CA THR A 120 -12.44 -2.39 -5.75
C THR A 120 -13.93 -2.03 -5.82
N ARG A 121 -14.24 -0.74 -5.79
CA ARG A 121 -15.58 -0.20 -6.01
C ARG A 121 -15.56 0.74 -7.21
N SER A 122 -16.34 0.41 -8.22
CA SER A 122 -16.55 1.20 -9.43
C SER A 122 -18.04 1.38 -9.70
N GLY A 123 -18.39 2.08 -10.77
CA GLY A 123 -19.78 2.21 -11.23
C GLY A 123 -20.46 0.85 -11.47
N ASP A 124 -19.70 -0.12 -11.95
CA ASP A 124 -20.18 -1.46 -12.31
C ASP A 124 -20.26 -2.43 -11.13
N THR A 125 -19.81 -2.03 -9.94
CA THR A 125 -19.86 -2.89 -8.74
C THR A 125 -21.31 -3.17 -8.38
N PRO A 126 -21.75 -4.47 -8.29
CA PRO A 126 -23.11 -4.85 -7.95
C PRO A 126 -23.56 -4.28 -6.60
N SER A 127 -24.86 -4.00 -6.46
CA SER A 127 -25.41 -3.45 -5.21
C SER A 127 -25.22 -4.37 -4.01
N SER A 128 -25.26 -5.69 -4.21
CA SER A 128 -24.98 -6.69 -3.17
C SER A 128 -23.56 -6.60 -2.64
N GLU A 129 -22.58 -6.42 -3.52
CA GLU A 129 -21.18 -6.22 -3.13
C GLU A 129 -20.97 -4.89 -2.42
N ARG A 130 -21.61 -3.80 -2.89
CA ARG A 130 -21.58 -2.51 -2.19
C ARG A 130 -22.11 -2.61 -0.77
N GLN A 131 -23.24 -3.30 -0.56
CA GLN A 131 -23.79 -3.56 0.77
C GLN A 131 -22.87 -4.43 1.64
N ARG A 132 -22.19 -5.42 1.04
CA ARG A 132 -21.21 -6.24 1.75
C ARG A 132 -20.03 -5.39 2.22
N MET A 133 -19.52 -4.47 1.39
CA MET A 133 -18.44 -3.56 1.75
C MET A 133 -18.82 -2.62 2.91
N LEU A 134 -20.08 -2.23 3.02
CA LEU A 134 -20.57 -1.43 4.15
C LEU A 134 -20.57 -2.20 5.48
N ARG A 135 -20.89 -3.50 5.42
CA ARG A 135 -20.92 -4.37 6.62
C ARG A 135 -19.51 -4.86 7.00
N HIS A 136 -18.68 -5.12 6.01
CA HIS A 136 -17.33 -5.63 6.13
C HIS A 136 -16.38 -4.79 5.29
N PRO A 137 -16.01 -3.59 5.76
CA PRO A 137 -15.15 -2.70 5.01
C PRO A 137 -13.76 -3.29 4.83
N PRO A 138 -13.16 -3.16 3.62
CA PRO A 138 -11.78 -3.58 3.39
C PRO A 138 -10.80 -2.60 4.05
N GLU A 139 -9.61 -3.05 4.35
CA GLU A 139 -8.52 -2.18 4.79
C GLU A 139 -8.02 -1.28 3.64
N VAL A 140 -8.05 -1.79 2.40
CA VAL A 140 -7.68 -1.05 1.20
C VAL A 140 -8.87 -1.01 0.25
N LEU A 141 -9.41 0.18 0.02
CA LEU A 141 -10.47 0.42 -0.95
C LEU A 141 -9.92 1.12 -2.19
N ILE A 142 -10.16 0.51 -3.33
CA ILE A 142 -9.80 1.05 -4.63
C ILE A 142 -11.07 1.56 -5.30
N THR A 143 -11.05 2.78 -5.81
CA THR A 143 -12.21 3.38 -6.45
C THR A 143 -11.83 4.34 -7.56
N THR A 144 -12.83 4.80 -8.30
CA THR A 144 -12.67 5.83 -9.33
C THR A 144 -13.17 7.18 -8.82
N PRO A 145 -12.74 8.31 -9.43
CA PRO A 145 -13.23 9.63 -9.04
C PRO A 145 -14.76 9.75 -9.11
N GLU A 146 -15.37 9.14 -10.13
CA GLU A 146 -16.83 9.16 -10.31
C GLU A 146 -17.55 8.40 -9.20
N SER A 147 -16.98 7.27 -8.78
CA SER A 147 -17.56 6.44 -7.72
C SER A 147 -17.32 7.01 -6.34
N LEU A 148 -16.28 7.81 -6.16
CA LEU A 148 -15.96 8.45 -4.87
C LEU A 148 -17.08 9.40 -4.42
N ASN A 149 -17.74 10.09 -5.34
CA ASN A 149 -18.88 10.97 -5.03
C ASN A 149 -20.13 10.22 -4.55
N LEU A 150 -20.14 8.88 -4.65
CA LEU A 150 -21.28 8.02 -4.29
C LEU A 150 -21.01 7.20 -3.01
N ILE A 151 -19.92 7.47 -2.34
CA ILE A 151 -19.52 6.88 -1.06
C ILE A 151 -19.79 7.85 0.07
#